data_d3391428b666fb1914689c18abbcab6e
#
_entry.id   d3391428b666fb1914689c18abbcab6e
#
_cell.length_a   1.000
_cell.length_b   1.000
_cell.length_c   1.000
_cell.angle_alpha   90.00
_cell.angle_beta   90.00
_cell.angle_gamma   90.00
#
_symmetry.space_group_name_H-M   'P 1'
#
loop_
_entity.id
_entity.type
_entity.pdbx_description
1 polymer ?
#
loop_
_entity_poly.entity_id
_entity_poly.type
_entity_poly.pdbx_seq_one_letter_code
_entity_poly.pdbx_strand_id
1 'polypeptide(L)'
;KQFFDNAVAFADTYPREKVYLHFDNSSYYVGDTIWFKAYTVYAENNMPSTISKPLYVEMLDQTGHITQRQIIELNSGEGHGQIILNESTMSGYYEIRAYTRWMLAFSEPSYFSRTFPIYQSAQEERPERRISTYNLNPSMKQRPKNVTDKLAIQFFPEGGTLVKGISSRVAFKAESREDGNVILEGAIYTKDGEKLTEIKTLHDGMGIFTYTPEEKPAVAKVTYKEKEYKFNLPDALSAGYVLNVNNSSGAIVGNVLSNENTPDADIVAFISHEGRPYSYWILRMRSGGNQTFLLKTRDLPGGIYQVSLLDKTGNMLCERFTFVQPNKLNSIQLNGIKDIYRPFEPIRCEIQVTDQKGNPLQGSLSISVRDAIRSDYAEYDNNIFTDMLLTSGLKGYIAKPGYYFADIKLRRLQELDVLLMVHGWRQYDLSQ
;
A
#
# COMPACT_ATOMS: atom_id res chain seq x y z
N LYS A 1 18.11 24.72 -0.02
CA LYS A 1 17.59 25.10 1.29
C LYS A 1 16.20 25.75 1.17
N GLN A 2 16.07 26.86 0.44
CA GLN A 2 14.78 27.57 0.31
C GLN A 2 13.62 26.68 -0.17
N PHE A 3 13.86 25.80 -1.14
CA PHE A 3 12.84 24.83 -1.59
C PHE A 3 12.37 23.90 -0.46
N PHE A 4 13.30 23.38 0.33
CA PHE A 4 12.98 22.53 1.46
C PHE A 4 12.18 23.26 2.53
N ASP A 5 12.64 24.47 2.90
CA ASP A 5 11.97 25.31 3.90
C ASP A 5 10.54 25.67 3.46
N ASN A 6 10.35 25.98 2.16
CA ASN A 6 9.02 26.24 1.58
C ASN A 6 8.13 24.98 1.61
N ALA A 7 8.69 23.82 1.31
CA ALA A 7 7.94 22.56 1.31
C ALA A 7 7.53 22.14 2.73
N VAL A 8 8.37 22.38 3.74
CA VAL A 8 8.01 22.21 5.16
C VAL A 8 6.89 23.18 5.55
N ALA A 9 7.05 24.49 5.23
CA ALA A 9 6.03 25.50 5.53
C ALA A 9 4.69 25.19 4.86
N PHE A 10 4.72 24.66 3.63
CA PHE A 10 3.52 24.18 2.94
C PHE A 10 2.85 23.01 3.67
N ALA A 11 3.62 22.00 4.07
CA ALA A 11 3.09 20.85 4.81
C ALA A 11 2.52 21.23 6.17
N ASP A 12 3.15 22.19 6.86
CA ASP A 12 2.65 22.72 8.14
C ASP A 12 1.35 23.51 7.96
N THR A 13 1.22 24.26 6.86
CA THR A 13 0.03 25.07 6.56
C THR A 13 -1.12 24.22 6.02
N TYR A 14 -0.81 23.20 5.24
CA TYR A 14 -1.77 22.34 4.54
C TYR A 14 -1.51 20.85 4.86
N PRO A 15 -1.68 20.42 6.14
CA PRO A 15 -1.46 19.03 6.51
C PRO A 15 -2.51 18.13 5.86
N ARG A 16 -2.10 16.94 5.42
CA ARG A 16 -2.99 15.96 4.81
C ARG A 16 -3.84 15.25 5.84
N GLU A 17 -5.04 14.83 5.42
CA GLU A 17 -5.93 13.99 6.21
C GLU A 17 -5.98 12.56 5.65
N LYS A 18 -6.24 11.60 6.53
CA LYS A 18 -6.66 10.23 6.22
C LYS A 18 -7.96 9.89 6.91
N VAL A 19 -8.74 9.01 6.31
CA VAL A 19 -10.00 8.53 6.86
C VAL A 19 -9.96 7.00 6.95
N TYR A 20 -10.52 6.46 8.03
CA TYR A 20 -10.81 5.04 8.17
C TYR A 20 -12.24 4.86 8.67
N LEU A 21 -12.97 3.89 8.10
CA LEU A 21 -14.28 3.47 8.59
C LEU A 21 -14.16 2.08 9.23
N HIS A 22 -14.53 1.98 10.50
CA HIS A 22 -14.68 0.71 11.19
C HIS A 22 -16.14 0.26 11.11
N PHE A 23 -16.38 -0.85 10.42
CA PHE A 23 -17.71 -1.41 10.18
C PHE A 23 -18.06 -2.49 11.18
N ASP A 24 -19.34 -2.67 11.41
CA ASP A 24 -19.87 -3.70 12.28
C ASP A 24 -19.76 -5.13 11.70
N ASN A 25 -19.74 -5.27 10.35
CA ASN A 25 -19.59 -6.57 9.68
C ASN A 25 -18.71 -6.49 8.41
N SER A 26 -18.39 -7.65 7.84
CA SER A 26 -17.64 -7.81 6.57
C SER A 26 -18.53 -8.19 5.40
N SER A 27 -19.77 -8.61 5.63
CA SER A 27 -20.78 -8.96 4.62
C SER A 27 -22.18 -8.65 5.16
N TYR A 28 -23.14 -8.43 4.27
CA TYR A 28 -24.48 -8.00 4.64
C TYR A 28 -25.53 -8.67 3.77
N TYR A 29 -26.78 -8.66 4.23
CA TYR A 29 -27.95 -9.05 3.47
C TYR A 29 -28.79 -7.83 3.08
N VAL A 30 -29.55 -7.95 2.01
CA VAL A 30 -30.58 -6.95 1.67
C VAL A 30 -31.56 -6.86 2.85
N GLY A 31 -31.83 -5.64 3.29
CA GLY A 31 -32.60 -5.37 4.52
C GLY A 31 -31.76 -5.06 5.76
N ASP A 32 -30.46 -5.39 5.73
CA ASP A 32 -29.56 -5.05 6.82
C ASP A 32 -29.23 -3.55 6.84
N THR A 33 -28.69 -3.12 7.96
CA THR A 33 -28.08 -1.78 8.12
C THR A 33 -26.59 -1.94 8.37
N ILE A 34 -25.78 -1.30 7.53
CA ILE A 34 -24.34 -1.20 7.70
C ILE A 34 -24.04 -0.09 8.69
N TRP A 35 -23.54 -0.45 9.87
CA TRP A 35 -23.10 0.52 10.88
C TRP A 35 -21.61 0.78 10.76
N PHE A 36 -21.20 2.03 10.96
CA PHE A 36 -19.78 2.37 10.97
C PHE A 36 -19.45 3.50 11.93
N LYS A 37 -18.22 3.46 12.44
CA LYS A 37 -17.56 4.59 13.09
C LYS A 37 -16.43 5.08 12.18
N ALA A 38 -16.37 6.41 12.00
CA ALA A 38 -15.36 7.08 11.20
C ALA A 38 -14.27 7.67 12.09
N TYR A 39 -13.04 7.57 11.62
CA TYR A 39 -11.85 8.20 12.18
C TYR A 39 -11.15 9.00 11.09
N THR A 40 -10.99 10.29 11.33
CA THR A 40 -10.25 11.20 10.45
C THR A 40 -9.04 11.72 11.21
N VAL A 41 -7.86 11.53 10.63
CA VAL A 41 -6.59 11.82 11.28
C VAL A 41 -5.69 12.67 10.40
N TYR A 42 -4.73 13.37 11.01
CA TYR A 42 -3.60 13.92 10.28
C TYR A 42 -2.74 12.78 9.74
N ALA A 43 -2.50 12.77 8.44
CA ALA A 43 -1.82 11.66 7.76
C ALA A 43 -0.39 11.43 8.29
N GLU A 44 0.30 12.50 8.69
CA GLU A 44 1.69 12.46 9.15
C GLU A 44 1.87 11.65 10.44
N ASN A 45 0.96 11.78 11.40
CA ASN A 45 1.16 11.28 12.76
C ASN A 45 -0.01 10.46 13.31
N ASN A 46 -1.08 10.28 12.52
CA ASN A 46 -2.30 9.58 12.87
C ASN A 46 -3.02 10.13 14.11
N MET A 47 -2.79 11.40 14.45
CA MET A 47 -3.55 12.09 15.49
C MET A 47 -4.91 12.55 14.95
N PRO A 48 -5.98 12.59 15.78
CA PRO A 48 -7.28 13.04 15.33
C PRO A 48 -7.24 14.41 14.67
N SER A 49 -7.83 14.54 13.47
CA SER A 49 -7.86 15.79 12.71
C SER A 49 -9.02 16.68 13.16
N THR A 50 -8.76 17.99 13.22
CA THR A 50 -9.77 19.01 13.46
C THR A 50 -10.04 19.91 12.26
N ILE A 51 -9.42 19.61 11.10
CA ILE A 51 -9.53 20.44 9.89
C ILE A 51 -10.93 20.36 9.30
N SER A 52 -11.39 19.13 9.04
CA SER A 52 -12.67 18.89 8.36
C SER A 52 -13.76 18.55 9.36
N LYS A 53 -14.91 19.18 9.22
CA LYS A 53 -16.12 18.81 9.95
C LYS A 53 -17.06 17.89 9.15
N PRO A 54 -17.30 18.10 7.82
CA PRO A 54 -18.09 17.18 7.04
C PRO A 54 -17.22 16.03 6.47
N LEU A 55 -17.67 14.81 6.69
CA LEU A 55 -17.19 13.61 6.03
C LEU A 55 -18.22 13.13 5.02
N TYR A 56 -17.81 12.92 3.77
CA TYR A 56 -18.63 12.36 2.71
C TYR A 56 -18.44 10.85 2.70
N VAL A 57 -19.55 10.12 2.77
CA VAL A 57 -19.58 8.66 2.68
C VAL A 57 -20.50 8.27 1.52
N GLU A 58 -19.99 7.53 0.57
CA GLU A 58 -20.67 7.11 -0.64
C GLU A 58 -20.67 5.60 -0.76
N MET A 59 -21.79 5.05 -1.17
CA MET A 59 -21.93 3.65 -1.55
C MET A 59 -22.10 3.55 -3.07
N LEU A 60 -21.25 2.76 -3.71
CA LEU A 60 -21.22 2.59 -5.17
C LEU A 60 -21.51 1.13 -5.52
N ASP A 61 -22.26 0.95 -6.60
CA ASP A 61 -22.52 -0.36 -7.18
C ASP A 61 -21.33 -0.86 -8.04
N GLN A 62 -21.45 -2.05 -8.59
CA GLN A 62 -20.42 -2.70 -9.43
C GLN A 62 -20.08 -1.90 -10.71
N THR A 63 -20.95 -1.00 -11.15
CA THR A 63 -20.73 -0.15 -12.32
C THR A 63 -20.01 1.16 -11.96
N GLY A 64 -19.86 1.43 -10.66
CA GLY A 64 -19.29 2.65 -10.13
C GLY A 64 -20.31 3.77 -9.97
N HIS A 65 -21.62 3.46 -10.08
CA HIS A 65 -22.69 4.44 -9.85
C HIS A 65 -22.92 4.60 -8.34
N ILE A 66 -23.04 5.85 -7.88
CA ILE A 66 -23.32 6.16 -6.48
C ILE A 66 -24.80 5.86 -6.22
N THR A 67 -25.06 4.85 -5.40
CA THR A 67 -26.42 4.43 -5.00
C THR A 67 -26.90 5.19 -3.77
N GLN A 68 -26.00 5.52 -2.85
CA GLN A 68 -26.30 6.30 -1.65
C GLN A 68 -25.15 7.24 -1.32
N ARG A 69 -25.49 8.42 -0.75
CA ARG A 69 -24.52 9.39 -0.25
C ARG A 69 -25.00 9.94 1.09
N GLN A 70 -24.07 10.07 2.02
CA GLN A 70 -24.31 10.69 3.32
C GLN A 70 -23.23 11.71 3.63
N ILE A 71 -23.57 12.68 4.47
CA ILE A 71 -22.64 13.63 5.04
C ILE A 71 -22.68 13.41 6.54
N ILE A 72 -21.54 13.03 7.12
CA ILE A 72 -21.39 12.75 8.55
C ILE A 72 -20.68 13.93 9.19
N GLU A 73 -21.17 14.35 10.34
CA GLU A 73 -20.48 15.34 11.16
C GLU A 73 -19.31 14.70 11.90
N LEU A 74 -18.14 15.31 11.77
CA LEU A 74 -16.93 14.97 12.51
C LEU A 74 -16.77 15.87 13.72
N ASN A 75 -16.63 15.28 14.89
CA ASN A 75 -16.26 15.97 16.12
C ASN A 75 -14.87 15.50 16.57
N SER A 76 -13.90 16.40 16.54
CA SER A 76 -12.50 16.06 16.84
C SER A 76 -11.97 14.84 16.05
N GLY A 77 -12.29 14.78 14.75
CA GLY A 77 -11.86 13.69 13.85
C GLY A 77 -12.70 12.43 13.95
N GLU A 78 -13.73 12.38 14.77
CA GLU A 78 -14.57 11.19 14.92
C GLU A 78 -16.01 11.46 14.47
N GLY A 79 -16.63 10.45 13.87
CA GLY A 79 -18.04 10.47 13.48
C GLY A 79 -18.60 9.06 13.43
N HIS A 80 -19.90 8.94 13.23
CA HIS A 80 -20.56 7.64 13.05
C HIS A 80 -21.74 7.79 12.08
N GLY A 81 -22.10 6.70 11.47
CA GLY A 81 -23.21 6.67 10.52
C GLY A 81 -23.71 5.26 10.23
N GLN A 82 -24.70 5.21 9.35
CA GLN A 82 -25.31 3.96 8.92
C GLN A 82 -25.76 4.05 7.48
N ILE A 83 -25.69 2.94 6.75
CA ILE A 83 -26.24 2.78 5.40
C ILE A 83 -27.33 1.72 5.46
N ILE A 84 -28.55 2.06 5.09
CA ILE A 84 -29.68 1.12 5.09
C ILE A 84 -29.74 0.44 3.72
N LEU A 85 -29.67 -0.88 3.71
CA LEU A 85 -29.81 -1.72 2.54
C LEU A 85 -31.31 -2.06 2.37
N ASN A 86 -32.02 -1.21 1.67
CA ASN A 86 -33.45 -1.41 1.44
C ASN A 86 -33.72 -2.54 0.44
N GLU A 87 -34.99 -2.94 0.28
CA GLU A 87 -35.41 -4.04 -0.60
C GLU A 87 -35.09 -3.79 -2.10
N SER A 88 -34.85 -2.55 -2.49
CA SER A 88 -34.43 -2.22 -3.87
C SER A 88 -32.92 -2.41 -4.10
N THR A 89 -32.15 -2.68 -3.05
CA THR A 89 -30.72 -2.97 -3.16
C THR A 89 -30.55 -4.36 -3.79
N MET A 90 -29.86 -4.43 -4.91
CA MET A 90 -29.58 -5.71 -5.56
C MET A 90 -28.40 -6.41 -4.87
N SER A 91 -28.44 -7.77 -4.86
CA SER A 91 -27.29 -8.54 -4.41
C SER A 91 -26.08 -8.27 -5.32
N GLY A 92 -24.89 -8.24 -4.71
CA GLY A 92 -23.67 -7.95 -5.44
C GLY A 92 -22.58 -7.39 -4.53
N TYR A 93 -21.56 -6.84 -5.16
CA TYR A 93 -20.48 -6.18 -4.43
C TYR A 93 -20.65 -4.67 -4.54
N TYR A 94 -20.52 -4.01 -3.40
CA TYR A 94 -20.63 -2.57 -3.28
C TYR A 94 -19.36 -2.01 -2.66
N GLU A 95 -18.90 -0.89 -3.21
CA GLU A 95 -17.78 -0.13 -2.66
C GLU A 95 -18.33 0.98 -1.77
N ILE A 96 -17.80 1.09 -0.53
CA ILE A 96 -18.04 2.24 0.34
C ILE A 96 -16.78 3.09 0.34
N ARG A 97 -16.93 4.36 -0.07
CA ARG A 97 -15.88 5.38 -0.05
C ARG A 97 -16.15 6.40 1.03
N ALA A 98 -15.07 6.90 1.64
CA ALA A 98 -15.17 8.01 2.57
C ALA A 98 -14.01 8.99 2.35
N TYR A 99 -14.35 10.30 2.35
CA TYR A 99 -13.38 11.36 2.12
C TYR A 99 -13.86 12.69 2.68
N THR A 100 -12.93 13.58 2.97
CA THR A 100 -13.20 14.99 3.22
C THR A 100 -12.94 15.81 1.97
N ARG A 101 -13.53 17.00 1.84
CA ARG A 101 -13.20 17.90 0.73
C ARG A 101 -11.75 18.32 0.73
N TRP A 102 -11.15 18.42 1.93
CA TRP A 102 -9.75 18.75 2.10
C TRP A 102 -8.83 17.72 1.41
N MET A 103 -9.14 16.43 1.54
CA MET A 103 -8.38 15.37 0.89
C MET A 103 -8.37 15.49 -0.64
N LEU A 104 -9.44 16.02 -1.25
CA LEU A 104 -9.55 16.19 -2.70
C LEU A 104 -8.74 17.38 -3.24
N ALA A 105 -8.21 18.25 -2.37
CA ALA A 105 -7.39 19.38 -2.78
C ALA A 105 -5.95 18.99 -3.19
N PHE A 106 -5.53 17.77 -2.91
CA PHE A 106 -4.20 17.28 -3.25
C PHE A 106 -4.21 16.54 -4.60
N SER A 107 -3.09 16.60 -5.32
CA SER A 107 -2.93 16.01 -6.66
C SER A 107 -3.14 14.50 -6.71
N GLU A 108 -2.86 13.82 -5.61
CA GLU A 108 -3.15 12.40 -5.42
C GLU A 108 -4.09 12.25 -4.21
N PRO A 109 -5.41 12.40 -4.43
CA PRO A 109 -6.36 12.24 -3.34
C PRO A 109 -6.37 10.79 -2.87
N SER A 110 -6.15 10.61 -1.58
CA SER A 110 -6.30 9.33 -0.91
C SER A 110 -7.64 9.33 -0.19
N TYR A 111 -8.55 8.47 -0.59
CA TYR A 111 -9.82 8.27 0.09
C TYR A 111 -9.89 6.83 0.62
N PHE A 112 -10.61 6.66 1.70
CA PHE A 112 -10.93 5.33 2.20
C PHE A 112 -11.83 4.61 1.21
N SER A 113 -11.55 3.34 0.93
CA SER A 113 -12.37 2.48 0.09
C SER A 113 -12.38 1.06 0.62
N ARG A 114 -13.57 0.49 0.76
CA ARG A 114 -13.78 -0.91 1.11
C ARG A 114 -14.94 -1.49 0.34
N THR A 115 -14.77 -2.72 -0.17
CA THR A 115 -15.80 -3.45 -0.90
C THR A 115 -16.44 -4.51 -0.02
N PHE A 116 -17.76 -4.59 -0.07
CA PHE A 116 -18.58 -5.53 0.68
C PHE A 116 -19.44 -6.38 -0.25
N PRO A 117 -19.56 -7.70 0.00
CA PRO A 117 -20.60 -8.51 -0.61
C PRO A 117 -21.94 -8.24 0.10
N ILE A 118 -22.99 -8.02 -0.68
CA ILE A 118 -24.36 -7.91 -0.23
C ILE A 118 -25.14 -9.08 -0.81
N TYR A 119 -25.69 -9.92 0.04
CA TYR A 119 -26.43 -11.13 -0.31
C TYR A 119 -27.93 -10.88 -0.29
N GLN A 120 -28.65 -11.63 -1.10
CA GLN A 120 -30.10 -11.69 -1.03
C GLN A 120 -30.51 -12.86 -0.13
N SER A 121 -31.61 -12.69 0.65
CA SER A 121 -32.12 -13.77 1.48
C SER A 121 -32.53 -14.97 0.60
N ALA A 122 -32.22 -16.20 1.06
CA ALA A 122 -32.48 -17.43 0.32
C ALA A 122 -33.99 -17.73 0.06
N GLN A 123 -34.90 -16.87 0.53
CA GLN A 123 -36.35 -17.07 0.33
C GLN A 123 -36.87 -16.61 -1.06
N GLU A 124 -36.03 -15.93 -1.87
CA GLU A 124 -36.40 -15.60 -3.24
C GLU A 124 -35.56 -16.44 -4.21
N GLU A 125 -36.18 -17.40 -4.88
CA GLU A 125 -35.65 -18.12 -6.03
C GLU A 125 -35.44 -17.14 -7.21
N ARG A 126 -34.34 -16.39 -7.20
CA ARG A 126 -33.85 -15.68 -8.39
C ARG A 126 -32.65 -16.44 -8.94
N PRO A 127 -32.57 -16.62 -10.28
CA PRO A 127 -31.45 -17.34 -10.89
C PRO A 127 -30.14 -16.67 -10.46
N GLU A 128 -29.22 -17.47 -9.92
CA GLU A 128 -27.88 -17.06 -9.55
C GLU A 128 -27.23 -16.32 -10.74
N ARG A 129 -27.23 -14.98 -10.73
CA ARG A 129 -26.26 -14.25 -11.53
C ARG A 129 -24.92 -14.53 -10.89
N ARG A 130 -24.10 -15.35 -11.54
CA ARG A 130 -22.68 -15.49 -11.21
C ARG A 130 -22.08 -14.10 -11.16
N ILE A 131 -21.84 -13.62 -9.96
CA ILE A 131 -21.20 -12.34 -9.74
C ILE A 131 -19.78 -12.52 -10.23
N SER A 132 -19.46 -11.85 -11.34
CA SER A 132 -18.09 -11.87 -11.85
C SER A 132 -17.21 -11.12 -10.85
N THR A 133 -16.33 -11.83 -10.16
CA THR A 133 -15.31 -11.25 -9.28
C THR A 133 -14.40 -10.24 -9.98
N TYR A 134 -14.45 -10.18 -11.30
CA TYR A 134 -13.68 -9.27 -12.17
C TYR A 134 -13.99 -7.79 -11.98
N ASN A 135 -15.17 -7.44 -11.49
CA ASN A 135 -15.58 -6.04 -11.34
C ASN A 135 -15.40 -5.49 -9.92
N LEU A 136 -14.81 -6.28 -9.01
CA LEU A 136 -14.83 -6.04 -7.58
C LEU A 136 -13.75 -5.12 -7.04
N ASN A 137 -12.75 -4.83 -7.84
CA ASN A 137 -11.62 -4.07 -7.36
C ASN A 137 -11.34 -2.90 -8.32
N PRO A 138 -11.51 -1.64 -7.88
CA PRO A 138 -11.13 -0.48 -8.69
C PRO A 138 -9.67 -0.53 -9.13
N SER A 139 -8.79 -1.13 -8.32
CA SER A 139 -7.40 -1.38 -8.69
C SER A 139 -7.22 -2.45 -9.77
N MET A 140 -8.21 -3.32 -10.00
CA MET A 140 -8.19 -4.25 -11.13
C MET A 140 -8.45 -3.55 -12.48
N LYS A 141 -8.98 -2.32 -12.50
CA LYS A 141 -9.08 -1.52 -13.74
C LYS A 141 -7.72 -1.12 -14.32
N GLN A 142 -6.65 -1.25 -13.53
CA GLN A 142 -5.27 -1.01 -13.98
C GLN A 142 -4.53 -2.28 -14.46
N ARG A 143 -5.22 -3.41 -14.60
CA ARG A 143 -4.59 -4.57 -15.25
C ARG A 143 -4.20 -4.18 -16.68
N PRO A 144 -2.99 -4.52 -17.13
CA PRO A 144 -2.56 -4.26 -18.50
C PRO A 144 -3.60 -4.80 -19.46
N LYS A 145 -4.04 -3.99 -20.44
CA LYS A 145 -5.06 -4.34 -21.44
C LYS A 145 -4.71 -5.58 -22.27
N ASN A 146 -3.50 -6.13 -22.15
CA ASN A 146 -2.93 -7.18 -22.98
C ASN A 146 -2.69 -8.51 -22.24
N VAL A 147 -3.39 -8.82 -21.14
CA VAL A 147 -3.31 -10.16 -20.54
C VAL A 147 -4.17 -11.12 -21.38
N THR A 148 -3.70 -11.42 -22.58
CA THR A 148 -4.24 -12.50 -23.43
C THR A 148 -3.65 -13.87 -23.04
N ASP A 149 -2.51 -13.88 -22.34
CA ASP A 149 -1.84 -15.09 -21.87
C ASP A 149 -2.21 -15.46 -20.43
N LYS A 150 -2.09 -16.74 -20.11
CA LYS A 150 -2.43 -17.32 -18.82
C LYS A 150 -1.52 -16.81 -17.68
N LEU A 151 -0.30 -16.35 -17.99
CA LEU A 151 0.69 -15.83 -17.04
C LEU A 151 1.18 -14.45 -17.49
N ALA A 152 1.23 -13.50 -16.54
CA ALA A 152 1.86 -12.19 -16.71
C ALA A 152 2.93 -11.99 -15.64
N ILE A 153 4.06 -11.40 -16.02
CA ILE A 153 5.10 -10.97 -15.09
C ILE A 153 5.42 -9.50 -15.39
N GLN A 154 5.47 -8.69 -14.34
CA GLN A 154 5.93 -7.31 -14.39
C GLN A 154 7.21 -7.18 -13.58
N PHE A 155 8.14 -6.34 -14.05
CA PHE A 155 9.42 -6.07 -13.39
C PHE A 155 9.48 -4.63 -12.91
N PHE A 156 10.01 -4.43 -11.71
CA PHE A 156 10.05 -3.16 -10.99
C PHE A 156 11.48 -2.88 -10.53
N PRO A 157 12.31 -2.25 -11.37
CA PRO A 157 13.66 -1.84 -10.97
C PRO A 157 13.60 -0.89 -9.77
N GLU A 158 14.48 -1.08 -8.80
CA GLU A 158 14.58 -0.18 -7.66
C GLU A 158 14.97 1.22 -8.09
N GLY A 159 14.24 2.23 -7.59
CA GLY A 159 14.42 3.62 -7.98
C GLY A 159 13.76 4.02 -9.30
N GLY A 160 13.10 3.08 -10.01
CA GLY A 160 12.29 3.34 -11.20
C GLY A 160 12.89 2.88 -12.52
N THR A 161 14.23 2.94 -12.70
CA THR A 161 14.90 2.62 -13.96
C THR A 161 16.15 1.76 -13.77
N LEU A 162 16.51 1.00 -14.79
CA LEU A 162 17.80 0.33 -14.89
C LEU A 162 18.81 1.25 -15.57
N VAL A 163 20.08 1.18 -15.16
CA VAL A 163 21.20 1.90 -15.79
C VAL A 163 22.29 0.89 -16.18
N LYS A 164 22.78 0.95 -17.42
CA LYS A 164 23.80 0.04 -17.92
C LYS A 164 25.05 0.03 -17.05
N GLY A 165 25.54 -1.17 -16.75
CA GLY A 165 26.75 -1.39 -15.96
C GLY A 165 26.55 -1.22 -14.45
N ILE A 166 25.37 -0.83 -13.95
CA ILE A 166 25.12 -0.67 -12.52
C ILE A 166 24.24 -1.82 -12.01
N SER A 167 24.74 -2.55 -11.00
CA SER A 167 23.97 -3.58 -10.33
C SER A 167 22.78 -2.99 -9.59
N SER A 168 21.58 -3.49 -9.88
CA SER A 168 20.31 -3.01 -9.36
C SER A 168 19.47 -4.15 -8.81
N ARG A 169 18.70 -3.91 -7.75
CA ARG A 169 17.65 -4.81 -7.31
C ARG A 169 16.43 -4.62 -8.22
N VAL A 170 15.83 -5.73 -8.64
CA VAL A 170 14.62 -5.73 -9.47
C VAL A 170 13.58 -6.59 -8.77
N ALA A 171 12.50 -6.00 -8.34
CA ALA A 171 11.33 -6.75 -7.90
C ALA A 171 10.52 -7.22 -9.10
N PHE A 172 9.76 -8.28 -8.94
CA PHE A 172 8.79 -8.72 -9.93
C PHE A 172 7.48 -9.13 -9.27
N LYS A 173 6.40 -9.08 -10.03
CA LYS A 173 5.10 -9.65 -9.65
C LYS A 173 4.58 -10.54 -10.76
N ALA A 174 4.18 -11.75 -10.38
CA ALA A 174 3.65 -12.77 -11.26
C ALA A 174 2.16 -13.00 -10.95
N GLU A 175 1.33 -12.88 -11.96
CA GLU A 175 -0.11 -13.05 -11.86
C GLU A 175 -0.65 -13.87 -13.04
N SER A 176 -1.69 -14.66 -12.79
CA SER A 176 -2.46 -15.29 -13.86
C SER A 176 -3.93 -14.91 -13.75
N ARG A 177 -4.64 -15.01 -14.88
CA ARG A 177 -6.07 -14.73 -14.90
C ARG A 177 -6.87 -15.77 -14.11
N GLU A 178 -6.39 -17.01 -14.06
CA GLU A 178 -7.09 -18.13 -13.43
C GLU A 178 -6.78 -18.22 -11.92
N ASP A 179 -5.50 -18.06 -11.53
CA ASP A 179 -5.03 -18.37 -10.18
C ASP A 179 -4.75 -17.09 -9.35
N GLY A 180 -4.84 -15.88 -9.95
CA GLY A 180 -4.45 -14.64 -9.30
C GLY A 180 -2.93 -14.55 -9.15
N ASN A 181 -2.43 -14.32 -7.92
CA ASN A 181 -1.00 -14.27 -7.63
C ASN A 181 -0.36 -15.66 -7.72
N VAL A 182 0.75 -15.77 -8.46
CA VAL A 182 1.36 -17.06 -8.85
C VAL A 182 2.68 -17.28 -8.14
N ILE A 183 2.87 -18.47 -7.59
CA ILE A 183 4.18 -18.92 -7.10
C ILE A 183 4.93 -19.54 -8.28
N LEU A 184 6.12 -19.02 -8.55
CA LEU A 184 6.97 -19.53 -9.63
C LEU A 184 8.46 -19.48 -9.28
N GLU A 185 9.21 -20.27 -10.02
CA GLU A 185 10.67 -20.29 -10.05
C GLU A 185 11.14 -20.22 -11.51
N GLY A 186 12.34 -19.67 -11.71
CA GLY A 186 12.93 -19.54 -13.02
C GLY A 186 14.32 -18.93 -12.96
N ALA A 187 14.77 -18.38 -14.08
CA ALA A 187 16.06 -17.71 -14.13
C ALA A 187 16.07 -16.60 -15.20
N ILE A 188 16.98 -15.66 -15.01
CA ILE A 188 17.30 -14.59 -15.95
C ILE A 188 18.47 -15.06 -16.83
N TYR A 189 18.35 -14.82 -18.11
CA TYR A 189 19.33 -15.19 -19.12
C TYR A 189 19.72 -13.99 -19.99
N THR A 190 20.95 -13.96 -20.46
CA THR A 190 21.32 -13.09 -21.57
C THR A 190 20.55 -13.49 -22.83
N LYS A 191 20.51 -12.64 -23.85
CA LYS A 191 19.94 -13.03 -25.17
C LYS A 191 20.69 -14.21 -25.81
N ASP A 192 21.95 -14.36 -25.50
CA ASP A 192 22.81 -15.42 -26.03
C ASP A 192 22.66 -16.74 -25.24
N GLY A 193 21.82 -16.74 -24.18
CA GLY A 193 21.42 -17.96 -23.45
C GLY A 193 22.25 -18.24 -22.18
N GLU A 194 23.16 -17.37 -21.78
CA GLU A 194 23.90 -17.49 -20.52
C GLU A 194 23.00 -17.19 -19.34
N LYS A 195 23.03 -18.05 -18.31
CA LYS A 195 22.25 -17.88 -17.07
C LYS A 195 22.93 -16.85 -16.18
N LEU A 196 22.21 -15.77 -15.85
CA LEU A 196 22.69 -14.67 -15.00
C LEU A 196 22.34 -14.87 -13.52
N THR A 197 21.08 -15.14 -13.21
CA THR A 197 20.60 -15.30 -11.83
C THR A 197 19.31 -16.12 -11.78
N GLU A 198 19.01 -16.67 -10.62
CA GLU A 198 17.74 -17.34 -10.35
C GLU A 198 16.70 -16.34 -9.87
N ILE A 199 15.43 -16.62 -10.19
CA ILE A 199 14.29 -15.88 -9.67
C ILE A 199 13.31 -16.83 -9.01
N LYS A 200 12.77 -16.37 -7.87
CA LYS A 200 11.81 -17.11 -7.07
C LYS A 200 10.82 -16.17 -6.40
N THR A 201 9.57 -16.56 -6.40
CA THR A 201 8.53 -15.87 -5.63
C THR A 201 8.78 -15.99 -4.13
N LEU A 202 8.76 -14.89 -3.43
CA LEU A 202 8.88 -14.81 -1.98
C LEU A 202 7.52 -14.86 -1.28
N HIS A 203 6.61 -13.98 -1.69
CA HIS A 203 5.27 -13.84 -1.14
C HIS A 203 4.32 -13.22 -2.15
N ASP A 204 3.06 -13.65 -2.18
CA ASP A 204 1.94 -13.05 -2.94
C ASP A 204 2.26 -12.76 -4.42
N GLY A 205 2.90 -13.73 -5.11
CA GLY A 205 3.32 -13.57 -6.50
C GLY A 205 4.53 -12.65 -6.69
N MET A 206 5.07 -12.06 -5.64
CA MET A 206 6.20 -11.12 -5.70
C MET A 206 7.52 -11.80 -5.36
N GLY A 207 8.58 -11.35 -6.00
CA GLY A 207 9.96 -11.76 -5.71
C GLY A 207 10.95 -10.65 -6.04
N ILE A 208 12.22 -10.89 -5.79
CA ILE A 208 13.31 -9.93 -6.03
C ILE A 208 14.57 -10.67 -6.47
N PHE A 209 15.34 -10.05 -7.35
CA PHE A 209 16.64 -10.51 -7.78
C PHE A 209 17.57 -9.31 -8.03
N THR A 210 18.87 -9.58 -8.16
CA THR A 210 19.86 -8.59 -8.53
C THR A 210 20.26 -8.79 -10.00
N TYR A 211 20.37 -7.70 -10.74
CA TYR A 211 20.68 -7.70 -12.15
C TYR A 211 21.57 -6.51 -12.52
N THR A 212 22.61 -6.76 -13.31
CA THR A 212 23.44 -5.72 -13.93
C THR A 212 23.15 -5.67 -15.41
N PRO A 213 22.48 -4.62 -15.91
CA PRO A 213 22.13 -4.52 -17.33
C PRO A 213 23.38 -4.32 -18.21
N GLU A 214 23.37 -5.03 -19.34
CA GLU A 214 24.33 -4.88 -20.42
C GLU A 214 23.71 -4.16 -21.62
N GLU A 215 24.38 -4.24 -22.80
CA GLU A 215 23.90 -3.61 -24.03
C GLU A 215 22.54 -4.18 -24.51
N LYS A 216 22.32 -5.48 -24.34
CA LYS A 216 21.07 -6.14 -24.72
C LYS A 216 20.23 -6.50 -23.49
N PRO A 217 18.92 -6.24 -23.52
CA PRO A 217 18.03 -6.64 -22.41
C PRO A 217 18.09 -8.16 -22.18
N ALA A 218 18.09 -8.57 -20.92
CA ALA A 218 18.00 -9.96 -20.53
C ALA A 218 16.56 -10.50 -20.64
N VAL A 219 16.41 -11.81 -20.56
CA VAL A 219 15.13 -12.52 -20.68
C VAL A 219 14.91 -13.39 -19.45
N ALA A 220 13.78 -13.22 -18.79
CA ALA A 220 13.32 -14.13 -17.75
C ALA A 220 12.68 -15.38 -18.41
N LYS A 221 13.14 -16.57 -18.03
CA LYS A 221 12.51 -17.84 -18.38
C LYS A 221 11.95 -18.47 -17.12
N VAL A 222 10.65 -18.75 -17.13
CA VAL A 222 9.93 -19.29 -15.97
C VAL A 222 9.03 -20.43 -16.40
N THR A 223 8.80 -21.37 -15.51
CA THR A 223 7.88 -22.48 -15.73
C THR A 223 6.61 -22.28 -14.92
N TYR A 224 5.45 -22.35 -15.58
CA TYR A 224 4.15 -22.31 -14.96
C TYR A 224 3.20 -23.32 -15.62
N LYS A 225 2.56 -24.18 -14.81
CA LYS A 225 1.69 -25.28 -15.29
C LYS A 225 2.37 -26.10 -16.41
N GLU A 226 3.62 -26.53 -16.17
CA GLU A 226 4.45 -27.36 -17.08
C GLU A 226 4.80 -26.67 -18.42
N LYS A 227 4.53 -25.40 -18.58
CA LYS A 227 4.85 -24.63 -19.78
C LYS A 227 5.91 -23.59 -19.48
N GLU A 228 6.90 -23.46 -20.38
CA GLU A 228 7.90 -22.38 -20.32
C GLU A 228 7.34 -21.09 -20.90
N TYR A 229 7.57 -19.99 -20.19
CA TYR A 229 7.25 -18.62 -20.58
C TYR A 229 8.52 -17.77 -20.59
N LYS A 230 8.55 -16.78 -21.50
CA LYS A 230 9.67 -15.86 -21.66
C LYS A 230 9.17 -14.43 -21.58
N PHE A 231 9.85 -13.61 -20.76
CA PHE A 231 9.54 -12.20 -20.57
C PHE A 231 10.81 -11.39 -20.69
N ASN A 232 10.79 -10.32 -21.48
CA ASN A 232 11.92 -9.39 -21.54
C ASN A 232 11.97 -8.55 -20.26
N LEU A 233 13.18 -8.33 -19.76
CA LEU A 233 13.40 -7.33 -18.72
C LEU A 233 13.24 -5.92 -19.30
N PRO A 234 12.98 -4.89 -18.45
CA PRO A 234 12.97 -3.49 -18.89
C PRO A 234 14.29 -3.07 -19.54
N ASP A 235 14.21 -2.15 -20.49
CA ASP A 235 15.38 -1.53 -21.08
C ASP A 235 16.14 -0.70 -20.05
N ALA A 236 17.46 -0.65 -20.21
CA ALA A 236 18.35 0.13 -19.34
C ALA A 236 18.78 1.41 -20.02
N LEU A 237 18.81 2.52 -19.26
CA LEU A 237 19.36 3.80 -19.70
C LEU A 237 20.87 3.69 -19.92
N SER A 238 21.39 4.37 -20.93
CA SER A 238 22.84 4.46 -21.17
C SER A 238 23.56 5.31 -20.12
N ALA A 239 22.88 6.31 -19.55
CA ALA A 239 23.36 7.21 -18.51
C ALA A 239 22.24 7.48 -17.51
N GLY A 240 22.55 7.65 -16.23
CA GLY A 240 21.56 7.92 -15.21
C GLY A 240 22.01 7.52 -13.80
N TYR A 241 21.06 7.51 -12.90
CA TYR A 241 21.27 7.20 -11.49
C TYR A 241 20.51 5.97 -11.06
N VAL A 242 21.11 5.18 -10.17
CA VAL A 242 20.45 4.10 -9.45
C VAL A 242 20.38 4.48 -7.97
N LEU A 243 19.20 4.40 -7.39
CA LEU A 243 18.95 4.64 -5.98
C LEU A 243 18.62 3.31 -5.28
N ASN A 244 19.52 2.86 -4.41
CA ASN A 244 19.28 1.74 -3.53
C ASN A 244 18.95 2.26 -2.13
N VAL A 245 17.85 1.79 -1.55
CA VAL A 245 17.42 2.19 -0.21
C VAL A 245 17.34 0.98 0.71
N ASN A 246 17.96 1.08 1.87
CA ASN A 246 17.90 0.10 2.93
C ASN A 246 17.40 0.77 4.22
N ASN A 247 16.46 0.13 4.90
CA ASN A 247 16.01 0.54 6.23
C ASN A 247 16.36 -0.56 7.23
N SER A 248 17.52 -0.44 7.81
CA SER A 248 18.03 -1.38 8.81
C SER A 248 18.72 -0.62 9.95
N SER A 249 18.81 -1.26 11.11
CA SER A 249 19.56 -0.71 12.26
C SER A 249 19.12 0.70 12.70
N GLY A 250 17.82 1.03 12.51
CA GLY A 250 17.26 2.31 12.97
C GLY A 250 17.60 3.51 12.10
N ALA A 251 17.91 3.28 10.82
CA ALA A 251 18.15 4.35 9.84
C ALA A 251 17.71 3.96 8.44
N ILE A 252 17.19 4.93 7.69
CA ILE A 252 17.03 4.88 6.23
C ILE A 252 18.38 5.25 5.64
N VAL A 253 18.99 4.35 4.90
CA VAL A 253 20.26 4.56 4.20
C VAL A 253 19.99 4.54 2.69
N GLY A 254 20.33 5.61 2.01
CA GLY A 254 20.27 5.71 0.54
C GLY A 254 21.67 5.68 -0.05
N ASN A 255 21.89 4.79 -1.04
CA ASN A 255 23.08 4.75 -1.87
C ASN A 255 22.72 5.16 -3.28
N VAL A 256 23.40 6.15 -3.81
CA VAL A 256 23.21 6.66 -5.16
C VAL A 256 24.45 6.35 -5.99
N LEU A 257 24.23 5.66 -7.10
CA LEU A 257 25.28 5.30 -8.03
C LEU A 257 25.02 5.94 -9.40
N SER A 258 26.07 6.30 -10.10
CA SER A 258 26.05 6.72 -11.51
C SER A 258 27.04 5.90 -12.31
N ASN A 259 26.80 5.70 -13.62
CA ASN A 259 27.78 5.07 -14.48
C ASN A 259 28.71 6.11 -15.14
N GLU A 260 29.75 5.65 -15.84
CA GLU A 260 30.74 6.51 -16.48
C GLU A 260 30.17 7.44 -17.56
N ASN A 261 29.02 7.07 -18.15
CA ASN A 261 28.33 7.89 -19.15
C ASN A 261 27.49 9.01 -18.54
N THR A 262 27.28 9.00 -17.20
CA THR A 262 26.51 10.02 -16.51
C THR A 262 27.39 11.24 -16.23
N PRO A 263 27.02 12.44 -16.69
CA PRO A 263 27.81 13.65 -16.43
C PRO A 263 27.87 13.98 -14.93
N ASP A 264 28.94 14.68 -14.54
CA ASP A 264 29.05 15.29 -13.22
C ASP A 264 27.88 16.24 -12.97
N ALA A 265 27.22 16.09 -11.83
CA ALA A 265 26.09 16.93 -11.45
C ALA A 265 25.88 17.01 -9.94
N ASP A 266 25.33 18.13 -9.48
CA ASP A 266 24.75 18.22 -8.16
C ASP A 266 23.28 17.78 -8.25
N ILE A 267 22.89 16.78 -7.44
CA ILE A 267 21.53 16.29 -7.29
C ILE A 267 21.10 16.38 -5.85
N VAL A 268 19.81 16.32 -5.61
CA VAL A 268 19.25 16.40 -4.26
C VAL A 268 18.60 15.07 -3.90
N ALA A 269 19.07 14.44 -2.81
CA ALA A 269 18.32 13.38 -2.15
C ALA A 269 17.34 14.01 -1.17
N PHE A 270 16.11 13.54 -1.18
CA PHE A 270 15.00 14.13 -0.43
C PHE A 270 14.18 13.02 0.21
N ILE A 271 13.88 13.13 1.50
CA ILE A 271 13.03 12.17 2.21
C ILE A 271 11.80 12.87 2.73
N SER A 272 10.63 12.31 2.42
CA SER A 272 9.33 12.79 2.89
C SER A 272 8.46 11.65 3.41
N HIS A 273 7.49 11.99 4.24
CA HIS A 273 6.43 11.11 4.73
C HIS A 273 5.11 11.85 4.66
N GLU A 274 4.10 11.25 4.02
CA GLU A 274 2.76 11.83 3.85
C GLU A 274 2.76 13.28 3.32
N GLY A 275 3.70 13.57 2.42
CA GLY A 275 3.85 14.89 1.83
C GLY A 275 4.66 15.88 2.67
N ARG A 276 5.06 15.53 3.89
CA ARG A 276 5.93 16.34 4.74
C ARG A 276 7.39 16.00 4.51
N PRO A 277 8.27 16.99 4.22
CA PRO A 277 9.71 16.78 4.14
C PRO A 277 10.32 16.55 5.54
N TYR A 278 11.25 15.60 5.61
CA TYR A 278 12.01 15.31 6.83
C TYR A 278 13.48 15.65 6.73
N SER A 279 14.08 15.43 5.55
CA SER A 279 15.49 15.77 5.35
C SER A 279 15.84 15.85 3.87
N TYR A 280 16.96 16.52 3.57
CA TYR A 280 17.55 16.56 2.24
C TYR A 280 19.08 16.60 2.29
N TRP A 281 19.73 16.15 1.22
CA TRP A 281 21.17 16.17 1.03
C TRP A 281 21.48 16.65 -0.40
N ILE A 282 22.47 17.51 -0.54
CA ILE A 282 23.05 17.86 -1.83
C ILE A 282 24.20 16.89 -2.09
N LEU A 283 24.04 16.05 -3.10
CA LEU A 283 25.01 15.02 -3.50
C LEU A 283 25.76 15.50 -4.74
N ARG A 284 27.08 15.63 -4.62
CA ARG A 284 27.95 15.98 -5.75
C ARG A 284 28.35 14.71 -6.47
N MET A 285 27.53 14.30 -7.43
CA MET A 285 27.79 13.10 -8.21
C MET A 285 28.88 13.34 -9.24
N ARG A 286 29.83 12.40 -9.31
CA ARG A 286 30.84 12.30 -10.35
C ARG A 286 30.45 11.19 -11.31
N SER A 287 30.94 11.27 -12.54
CA SER A 287 30.85 10.19 -13.52
C SER A 287 31.40 8.88 -12.91
N GLY A 288 30.64 7.80 -12.99
CA GLY A 288 30.98 6.52 -12.35
C GLY A 288 31.00 6.56 -10.80
N GLY A 289 30.42 7.61 -10.19
CA GLY A 289 30.54 7.87 -8.76
C GLY A 289 29.47 7.18 -7.90
N ASN A 290 29.72 7.26 -6.60
CA ASN A 290 28.83 6.74 -5.54
C ASN A 290 28.75 7.76 -4.40
N GLN A 291 27.55 8.00 -3.89
CA GLN A 291 27.27 8.84 -2.72
C GLN A 291 26.25 8.15 -1.81
N THR A 292 26.43 8.36 -0.51
CA THR A 292 25.55 7.78 0.52
C THR A 292 24.98 8.88 1.42
N PHE A 293 23.72 8.75 1.80
CA PHE A 293 23.07 9.58 2.80
C PHE A 293 22.32 8.72 3.82
N LEU A 294 22.02 9.30 5.00
CA LEU A 294 21.40 8.57 6.10
C LEU A 294 20.45 9.45 6.91
N LEU A 295 19.24 8.92 7.19
CA LEU A 295 18.29 9.50 8.13
C LEU A 295 18.00 8.52 9.27
N LYS A 296 18.28 8.91 10.52
CA LYS A 296 17.90 8.12 11.71
C LYS A 296 16.38 8.07 11.85
N THR A 297 15.84 6.87 12.15
CA THR A 297 14.38 6.65 12.19
C THR A 297 13.79 6.63 13.60
N ARG A 298 14.62 6.72 14.65
CA ARG A 298 14.20 6.54 16.04
C ARG A 298 13.03 7.43 16.47
N ASP A 299 13.01 8.68 16.01
CA ASP A 299 12.01 9.68 16.42
C ASP A 299 11.03 10.00 15.30
N LEU A 300 11.02 9.20 14.24
CA LEU A 300 10.12 9.36 13.11
C LEU A 300 8.79 8.64 13.34
N PRO A 301 7.67 9.18 12.84
CA PRO A 301 6.41 8.45 12.76
C PRO A 301 6.57 7.13 12.00
N GLY A 302 5.78 6.10 12.38
CA GLY A 302 5.70 4.86 11.61
C GLY A 302 4.92 5.06 10.31
N GLY A 303 5.30 4.32 9.26
CA GLY A 303 4.62 4.37 7.97
C GLY A 303 5.57 4.42 6.78
N ILE A 304 5.04 4.77 5.62
CA ILE A 304 5.78 4.79 4.35
C ILE A 304 6.53 6.11 4.21
N TYR A 305 7.82 6.00 3.94
CA TYR A 305 8.69 7.13 3.59
C TYR A 305 9.08 7.05 2.12
N GLN A 306 8.99 8.18 1.45
CA GLN A 306 9.38 8.37 0.07
C GLN A 306 10.80 8.94 0.04
N VAL A 307 11.70 8.23 -0.62
CA VAL A 307 13.08 8.67 -0.87
C VAL A 307 13.18 9.02 -2.35
N SER A 308 13.47 10.28 -2.64
CA SER A 308 13.47 10.83 -3.99
C SER A 308 14.83 11.42 -4.32
N LEU A 309 15.27 11.26 -5.58
CA LEU A 309 16.38 12.00 -6.15
C LEU A 309 15.85 13.03 -7.15
N LEU A 310 16.27 14.27 -6.98
CA LEU A 310 15.87 15.40 -7.82
C LEU A 310 17.09 16.01 -8.49
N ASP A 311 16.93 16.48 -9.71
CA ASP A 311 17.92 17.35 -10.34
C ASP A 311 17.85 18.78 -9.74
N LYS A 312 18.76 19.65 -10.20
CA LYS A 312 18.83 21.05 -9.74
C LYS A 312 17.59 21.89 -10.09
N THR A 313 16.77 21.43 -11.02
CA THR A 313 15.52 22.09 -11.44
C THR A 313 14.29 21.54 -10.74
N GLY A 314 14.46 20.47 -9.95
CA GLY A 314 13.39 19.81 -9.20
C GLY A 314 12.72 18.65 -9.94
N ASN A 315 13.23 18.23 -11.10
CA ASN A 315 12.72 17.07 -11.80
C ASN A 315 13.09 15.78 -11.05
N MET A 316 12.16 14.84 -10.99
CA MET A 316 12.35 13.54 -10.35
C MET A 316 13.26 12.65 -11.20
N LEU A 317 14.37 12.20 -10.63
CA LEU A 317 15.31 11.26 -11.25
C LEU A 317 15.04 9.81 -10.83
N CYS A 318 14.84 9.59 -9.53
CA CYS A 318 14.56 8.29 -8.94
C CYS A 318 13.60 8.45 -7.76
N GLU A 319 12.83 7.39 -7.48
CA GLU A 319 11.94 7.34 -6.32
C GLU A 319 11.89 5.94 -5.73
N ARG A 320 11.87 5.85 -4.41
CA ARG A 320 11.80 4.60 -3.68
C ARG A 320 11.02 4.77 -2.37
N PHE A 321 10.05 3.90 -2.14
CA PHE A 321 9.34 3.83 -0.86
C PHE A 321 10.07 2.89 0.09
N THR A 322 10.11 3.26 1.36
CA THR A 322 10.59 2.42 2.44
C THR A 322 9.66 2.54 3.65
N PHE A 323 9.67 1.57 4.55
CA PHE A 323 8.77 1.54 5.70
C PHE A 323 9.52 1.74 7.00
N VAL A 324 9.08 2.70 7.80
CA VAL A 324 9.56 2.89 9.16
C VAL A 324 8.59 2.21 10.12
N GLN A 325 9.10 1.26 10.90
CA GLN A 325 8.30 0.58 11.92
C GLN A 325 7.90 1.57 13.02
N PRO A 326 6.63 1.57 13.44
CA PRO A 326 6.20 2.44 14.53
C PRO A 326 6.92 2.04 15.83
N ASN A 327 7.58 2.99 16.45
CA ASN A 327 8.33 2.76 17.68
C ASN A 327 7.45 2.70 18.93
N LYS A 328 6.22 3.20 18.84
CA LYS A 328 5.31 3.36 19.98
C LYS A 328 3.93 2.82 19.59
N LEU A 329 3.63 1.61 20.03
CA LEU A 329 2.29 1.05 19.92
C LEU A 329 1.66 0.98 21.30
N ASN A 330 0.43 1.44 21.40
CA ASN A 330 -0.40 1.24 22.58
C ASN A 330 -0.96 -0.19 22.55
N SER A 331 -1.22 -0.77 23.70
CA SER A 331 -1.81 -2.10 23.83
C SER A 331 -3.30 -1.99 24.10
N ILE A 332 -4.08 -2.81 23.41
CA ILE A 332 -5.50 -3.01 23.68
C ILE A 332 -5.65 -4.46 24.14
N GLN A 333 -6.16 -4.66 25.36
CA GLN A 333 -6.41 -5.98 25.92
C GLN A 333 -7.91 -6.16 26.19
N LEU A 334 -8.41 -7.32 25.83
CA LEU A 334 -9.79 -7.73 26.09
C LEU A 334 -9.77 -8.83 27.15
N ASN A 335 -10.31 -8.54 28.32
CA ASN A 335 -10.36 -9.45 29.47
C ASN A 335 -11.78 -9.96 29.70
N GLY A 336 -11.93 -11.18 30.22
CA GLY A 336 -13.22 -11.76 30.58
C GLY A 336 -14.00 -12.39 29.43
N ILE A 337 -13.39 -12.52 28.23
CA ILE A 337 -13.98 -13.22 27.09
C ILE A 337 -13.75 -14.72 27.23
N LYS A 338 -14.79 -15.51 26.96
CA LYS A 338 -14.73 -16.97 26.91
C LYS A 338 -14.58 -17.45 25.46
N ASP A 339 -14.01 -18.62 25.27
CA ASP A 339 -13.89 -19.24 23.94
C ASP A 339 -15.26 -19.67 23.37
N ILE A 340 -16.22 -20.01 24.23
CA ILE A 340 -17.55 -20.47 23.83
C ILE A 340 -18.60 -19.87 24.75
N TYR A 341 -19.71 -19.40 24.17
CA TYR A 341 -20.89 -18.89 24.84
C TYR A 341 -22.11 -19.73 24.48
N ARG A 342 -23.04 -19.89 25.41
CA ARG A 342 -24.35 -20.50 25.14
C ARG A 342 -25.27 -19.47 24.44
N PRO A 343 -26.28 -19.91 23.68
CA PRO A 343 -27.30 -19.00 23.15
C PRO A 343 -27.89 -18.13 24.27
N PHE A 344 -28.01 -16.82 24.02
CA PHE A 344 -28.50 -15.79 24.95
C PHE A 344 -27.66 -15.59 26.23
N GLU A 345 -26.48 -16.17 26.32
CA GLU A 345 -25.56 -15.90 27.43
C GLU A 345 -25.00 -14.48 27.29
N PRO A 346 -25.02 -13.62 28.33
CA PRO A 346 -24.50 -12.28 28.28
C PRO A 346 -22.98 -12.31 28.19
N ILE A 347 -22.43 -11.57 27.22
CA ILE A 347 -20.99 -11.37 27.06
C ILE A 347 -20.58 -10.13 27.89
N ARG A 348 -19.66 -10.34 28.81
CA ARG A 348 -19.03 -9.23 29.57
C ARG A 348 -17.54 -9.23 29.28
N CYS A 349 -17.03 -8.12 28.83
CA CYS A 349 -15.59 -7.93 28.63
C CYS A 349 -15.13 -6.61 29.24
N GLU A 350 -13.90 -6.59 29.69
CA GLU A 350 -13.20 -5.40 30.11
C GLU A 350 -12.17 -5.06 29.04
N ILE A 351 -12.16 -3.80 28.59
CA ILE A 351 -11.21 -3.29 27.60
C ILE A 351 -10.20 -2.42 28.34
N GLN A 352 -8.95 -2.81 28.30
CA GLN A 352 -7.85 -2.05 28.86
C GLN A 352 -6.97 -1.51 27.74
N VAL A 353 -6.76 -0.20 27.70
CA VAL A 353 -5.85 0.48 26.79
C VAL A 353 -4.67 1.03 27.60
N THR A 354 -3.45 0.66 27.21
CA THR A 354 -2.24 1.08 27.92
C THR A 354 -1.19 1.60 26.96
N ASP A 355 -0.35 2.52 27.46
CA ASP A 355 0.89 2.91 26.79
C ASP A 355 1.96 1.81 26.89
N GLN A 356 3.13 2.04 26.30
CA GLN A 356 4.27 1.10 26.36
C GLN A 356 4.81 0.86 27.76
N LYS A 357 4.52 1.74 28.71
CA LYS A 357 4.93 1.61 30.11
C LYS A 357 3.89 0.91 30.97
N GLY A 358 2.73 0.54 30.36
CA GLY A 358 1.61 -0.07 31.05
C GLY A 358 0.68 0.95 31.75
N ASN A 359 0.86 2.25 31.53
CA ASN A 359 -0.04 3.26 32.09
C ASN A 359 -1.36 3.25 31.34
N PRO A 360 -2.52 3.35 32.04
CA PRO A 360 -3.82 3.43 31.41
C PRO A 360 -3.94 4.66 30.51
N LEU A 361 -4.56 4.48 29.35
CA LEU A 361 -4.89 5.55 28.41
C LEU A 361 -6.39 5.71 28.29
N GLN A 362 -6.84 6.95 28.23
CA GLN A 362 -8.20 7.29 27.81
C GLN A 362 -8.26 7.44 26.31
N GLY A 363 -9.30 6.89 25.68
CA GLY A 363 -9.48 6.98 24.24
C GLY A 363 -10.91 6.62 23.84
N SER A 364 -11.26 7.00 22.63
CA SER A 364 -12.51 6.62 21.99
C SER A 364 -12.31 5.35 21.20
N LEU A 365 -13.16 4.37 21.39
CA LEU A 365 -13.07 3.06 20.79
C LEU A 365 -14.33 2.75 19.95
N SER A 366 -14.19 1.86 19.00
CA SER A 366 -15.30 1.19 18.33
C SER A 366 -15.16 -0.32 18.44
N ILE A 367 -16.27 -1.00 18.73
CA ILE A 367 -16.32 -2.43 18.92
C ILE A 367 -17.30 -3.00 17.90
N SER A 368 -16.90 -4.08 17.23
CA SER A 368 -17.80 -4.90 16.44
C SER A 368 -17.88 -6.31 17.04
N VAL A 369 -19.09 -6.82 17.17
CA VAL A 369 -19.34 -8.18 17.67
C VAL A 369 -20.04 -8.94 16.57
N ARG A 370 -19.50 -10.11 16.21
CA ARG A 370 -19.98 -10.91 15.07
C ARG A 370 -20.16 -12.35 15.49
N ASP A 371 -21.05 -13.03 14.77
CA ASP A 371 -21.14 -14.49 14.84
C ASP A 371 -19.91 -15.11 14.15
N ALA A 372 -19.12 -15.87 14.89
CA ALA A 372 -17.92 -16.51 14.39
C ALA A 372 -18.17 -17.51 13.24
N ILE A 373 -19.36 -18.14 13.21
CA ILE A 373 -19.75 -19.11 12.17
C ILE A 373 -20.06 -18.39 10.83
N ARG A 374 -20.54 -17.15 10.90
CA ARG A 374 -20.95 -16.35 9.73
C ARG A 374 -19.97 -15.26 9.37
N SER A 375 -18.84 -15.22 10.04
CA SER A 375 -17.84 -14.18 9.82
C SER A 375 -16.87 -14.62 8.73
N ASP A 376 -16.84 -13.90 7.62
CA ASP A 376 -15.79 -14.01 6.58
C ASP A 376 -14.48 -13.34 7.04
N TYR A 377 -14.21 -13.35 8.35
CA TYR A 377 -12.98 -12.79 8.89
C TYR A 377 -11.81 -13.63 8.43
N ALA A 378 -11.03 -13.09 7.54
CA ALA A 378 -9.77 -13.69 7.15
C ALA A 378 -8.67 -13.21 8.09
N GLU A 379 -7.85 -14.16 8.56
CA GLU A 379 -6.59 -13.83 9.23
C GLU A 379 -5.78 -12.86 8.36
N TYR A 380 -5.27 -11.80 8.95
CA TYR A 380 -4.50 -10.75 8.25
C TYR A 380 -5.30 -9.81 7.35
N ASP A 381 -6.61 -9.71 7.50
CA ASP A 381 -7.42 -8.69 6.84
C ASP A 381 -6.94 -7.26 7.14
N ASN A 382 -7.34 -6.33 6.26
CA ASN A 382 -7.08 -4.92 6.48
C ASN A 382 -7.83 -4.40 7.72
N ASN A 383 -7.11 -3.69 8.57
CA ASN A 383 -7.63 -3.06 9.78
C ASN A 383 -7.10 -1.62 9.86
N ILE A 384 -7.53 -0.86 10.87
CA ILE A 384 -7.14 0.55 11.02
C ILE A 384 -5.62 0.73 11.05
N PHE A 385 -4.87 -0.16 11.69
CA PHE A 385 -3.43 -0.09 11.79
C PHE A 385 -2.76 -0.28 10.42
N THR A 386 -3.15 -1.34 9.69
CA THR A 386 -2.60 -1.65 8.38
C THR A 386 -3.03 -0.63 7.32
N ASP A 387 -4.25 -0.09 7.45
CA ASP A 387 -4.74 0.94 6.55
C ASP A 387 -3.96 2.25 6.71
N MET A 388 -3.92 2.76 7.93
CA MET A 388 -3.28 4.05 8.22
C MET A 388 -1.77 4.06 7.94
N LEU A 389 -1.08 2.93 8.15
CA LEU A 389 0.38 2.87 8.01
C LEU A 389 0.87 2.36 6.65
N LEU A 390 0.06 1.58 5.92
CA LEU A 390 0.51 0.89 4.72
C LEU A 390 -0.43 1.10 3.53
N THR A 391 -1.68 0.57 3.60
CA THR A 391 -2.49 0.43 2.39
C THR A 391 -3.00 1.76 1.86
N SER A 392 -3.28 2.75 2.71
CA SER A 392 -3.68 4.09 2.29
C SER A 392 -2.60 4.86 1.53
N GLY A 393 -1.32 4.51 1.70
CA GLY A 393 -0.18 5.13 1.02
C GLY A 393 0.28 4.41 -0.24
N LEU A 394 -0.34 3.29 -0.62
CA LEU A 394 0.06 2.47 -1.76
C LEU A 394 -1.03 2.39 -2.83
N LYS A 395 -0.63 2.12 -4.06
CA LYS A 395 -1.54 1.93 -5.19
C LYS A 395 -1.83 0.44 -5.39
N GLY A 396 -3.07 0.14 -5.73
CA GLY A 396 -3.51 -1.21 -6.03
C GLY A 396 -3.97 -2.01 -4.81
N TYR A 397 -4.47 -3.20 -5.06
CA TYR A 397 -4.97 -4.08 -4.02
C TYR A 397 -3.81 -4.83 -3.35
N ILE A 398 -3.78 -4.80 -2.03
CA ILE A 398 -2.83 -5.55 -1.21
C ILE A 398 -3.61 -6.66 -0.50
N ALA A 399 -3.29 -7.89 -0.83
CA ALA A 399 -3.91 -9.04 -0.19
C ALA A 399 -3.36 -9.19 1.24
N LYS A 400 -4.28 -9.40 2.20
CA LYS A 400 -3.93 -9.73 3.59
C LYS A 400 -2.88 -8.80 4.21
N PRO A 401 -3.09 -7.47 4.24
CA PRO A 401 -2.06 -6.51 4.67
C PRO A 401 -1.58 -6.72 6.12
N GLY A 402 -2.41 -7.33 6.99
CA GLY A 402 -2.01 -7.73 8.35
C GLY A 402 -0.86 -8.72 8.39
N TYR A 403 -0.65 -9.48 7.31
CA TYR A 403 0.45 -10.42 7.17
C TYR A 403 1.81 -9.74 7.40
N TYR A 404 2.03 -8.56 6.86
CA TYR A 404 3.31 -7.86 6.94
C TYR A 404 3.67 -7.36 8.35
N PHE A 405 2.71 -7.39 9.28
CA PHE A 405 2.85 -6.92 10.66
C PHE A 405 2.72 -8.04 11.70
N ALA A 406 2.51 -9.28 11.28
CA ALA A 406 2.29 -10.39 12.20
C ALA A 406 3.52 -10.72 13.08
N ASP A 407 4.72 -10.45 12.59
CA ASP A 407 5.98 -10.53 13.32
C ASP A 407 7.06 -9.63 12.69
N ILE A 408 8.18 -9.43 13.38
CA ILE A 408 9.30 -8.60 12.94
C ILE A 408 10.49 -9.45 12.43
N LYS A 409 10.26 -10.68 11.98
CA LYS A 409 11.31 -11.53 11.42
C LYS A 409 11.89 -10.93 10.14
N LEU A 410 13.17 -11.14 9.93
CA LEU A 410 13.89 -10.62 8.76
C LEU A 410 13.20 -10.93 7.42
N ARG A 411 12.69 -12.16 7.28
CA ARG A 411 11.96 -12.57 6.08
C ARG A 411 10.75 -11.67 5.81
N ARG A 412 9.96 -11.36 6.84
CA ARG A 412 8.75 -10.54 6.71
C ARG A 412 9.07 -9.09 6.37
N LEU A 413 10.17 -8.56 6.93
CA LEU A 413 10.67 -7.24 6.57
C LEU A 413 11.13 -7.19 5.10
N GLN A 414 11.75 -8.26 4.59
CA GLN A 414 12.11 -8.37 3.17
C GLN A 414 10.87 -8.44 2.28
N GLU A 415 9.85 -9.21 2.65
CA GLU A 415 8.60 -9.32 1.92
C GLU A 415 7.86 -7.97 1.89
N LEU A 416 7.86 -7.21 2.98
CA LEU A 416 7.33 -5.84 3.03
C LEU A 416 8.14 -4.89 2.12
N ASP A 417 9.46 -5.00 2.10
CA ASP A 417 10.31 -4.19 1.22
C ASP A 417 10.01 -4.47 -0.27
N VAL A 418 9.82 -5.73 -0.63
CA VAL A 418 9.41 -6.12 -2.00
C VAL A 418 8.01 -5.60 -2.34
N LEU A 419 7.06 -5.66 -1.39
CA LEU A 419 5.73 -5.06 -1.58
C LEU A 419 5.85 -3.57 -1.93
N LEU A 420 6.69 -2.83 -1.20
CA LEU A 420 6.91 -1.39 -1.45
C LEU A 420 7.58 -1.12 -2.79
N MET A 421 8.47 -2.01 -3.25
CA MET A 421 9.02 -1.92 -4.61
C MET A 421 7.97 -2.11 -5.69
N VAL A 422 7.03 -3.03 -5.48
CA VAL A 422 5.99 -3.33 -6.49
C VAL A 422 4.88 -2.29 -6.47
N HIS A 423 4.29 -2.01 -5.31
CA HIS A 423 3.11 -1.14 -5.18
C HIS A 423 3.45 0.36 -5.07
N GLY A 424 4.69 0.68 -4.73
CA GLY A 424 5.21 2.04 -4.72
C GLY A 424 6.00 2.44 -5.98
N TRP A 425 6.15 1.50 -6.94
CA TRP A 425 6.97 1.75 -8.11
C TRP A 425 6.38 2.81 -9.03
N ARG A 426 7.26 3.73 -9.49
CA ARG A 426 6.93 4.75 -10.47
C ARG A 426 8.08 4.89 -11.46
N GLN A 427 7.74 5.13 -12.70
CA GLN A 427 8.70 5.46 -13.76
C GLN A 427 8.45 6.90 -14.21
N TYR A 428 9.51 7.66 -14.26
CA TYR A 428 9.49 9.03 -14.74
C TYR A 428 10.11 9.08 -16.13
N ASP A 429 9.44 9.76 -17.06
CA ASP A 429 10.00 10.02 -18.39
C ASP A 429 10.98 11.18 -18.29
N LEU A 430 12.27 10.85 -18.40
CA LEU A 430 13.36 11.83 -18.34
C LEU A 430 13.70 12.43 -19.72
N SER A 431 12.93 12.10 -20.78
CA SER A 431 13.16 12.55 -22.14
C SER A 431 12.48 13.88 -22.49
N GLN A 432 11.75 14.50 -21.56
CA GLN A 432 11.05 15.79 -21.74
C GLN A 432 11.87 16.97 -21.24
#